data_2696f72a28af310ef76319e5bc9db0ba
#
_entry.id   2696f72a28af310ef76319e5bc9db0ba
#
_cell.length_a   1.000
_cell.length_b   1.000
_cell.length_c   1.000
_cell.angle_alpha   90.00
_cell.angle_beta   90.00
_cell.angle_gamma   90.00
#
_symmetry.space_group_name_H-M   'P 1'
#
loop_
_entity.id
_entity.type
_entity.pdbx_description
1 polymer ?
#
loop_
_entity_poly.entity_id
_entity_poly.type
_entity_poly.pdbx_seq_one_letter_code
_entity_poly.pdbx_strand_id
1 'polypeptide(L)'
;MRRLPVYLLLDTSGSMTGAPIEAVKNGVQMMVHSLRQNPQAIETAFVSIITFDSEAKQLIPLTDLASFQTVDLKAAGTTALGAALSLLADKLENEVTKTTLEQKGDWKPIVFIMTDGVPTDDWQAGFQKLKAVKKGLIVGCAAGNNADDKVLKEIADQVVRLSNTDADSIGKFFQWVSASIATTSTKVEETGIDLTKKDQLPPPPSELVIVS
;
A
#
# COMPACT_ATOMS: atom_id res chain seq x y z
N MET A 1 -22.82 -0.17 3.19
CA MET A 1 -21.62 -0.05 4.05
C MET A 1 -20.59 0.79 3.31
N ARG A 2 -19.81 1.63 4.01
CA ARG A 2 -18.73 2.42 3.40
C ARG A 2 -17.47 1.57 3.35
N ARG A 3 -16.84 1.48 2.19
CA ARG A 3 -15.59 0.74 2.02
C ARG A 3 -14.41 1.57 2.52
N LEU A 4 -13.38 0.90 3.09
CA LEU A 4 -12.05 1.44 3.32
C LEU A 4 -11.13 0.91 2.21
N PRO A 5 -10.85 1.70 1.16
CA PRO A 5 -9.98 1.27 0.09
C PRO A 5 -8.52 1.23 0.54
N VAL A 6 -7.84 0.12 0.28
CA VAL A 6 -6.42 -0.08 0.57
C VAL A 6 -5.71 -0.47 -0.72
N TYR A 7 -4.70 0.29 -1.10
CA TYR A 7 -3.88 0.01 -2.27
C TYR A 7 -2.46 -0.36 -1.84
N LEU A 8 -2.01 -1.54 -2.27
CA LEU A 8 -0.63 -1.98 -2.12
C LEU A 8 0.10 -1.80 -3.46
N LEU A 9 1.09 -0.93 -3.51
CA LEU A 9 2.01 -0.77 -4.62
C LEU A 9 3.29 -1.52 -4.29
N LEU A 10 3.52 -2.63 -4.97
CA LEU A 10 4.60 -3.57 -4.68
C LEU A 10 5.62 -3.58 -5.81
N ASP A 11 6.86 -3.26 -5.47
CA ASP A 11 8.00 -3.37 -6.38
C ASP A 11 8.23 -4.85 -6.73
N THR A 12 8.22 -5.14 -8.01
CA THR A 12 8.51 -6.44 -8.59
C THR A 12 9.67 -6.35 -9.60
N SER A 13 10.57 -5.38 -9.41
CA SER A 13 11.78 -5.22 -10.21
C SER A 13 12.77 -6.36 -10.00
N GLY A 14 13.79 -6.42 -10.86
CA GLY A 14 14.78 -7.50 -10.85
C GLY A 14 15.55 -7.65 -9.53
N SER A 15 15.71 -6.58 -8.74
CA SER A 15 16.34 -6.62 -7.40
C SER A 15 15.54 -7.43 -6.38
N MET A 16 14.22 -7.52 -6.58
CA MET A 16 13.33 -8.32 -5.73
C MET A 16 13.37 -9.83 -6.03
N THR A 17 14.16 -10.27 -7.01
CA THR A 17 14.22 -11.70 -7.41
C THR A 17 14.70 -12.60 -6.26
N GLY A 18 14.08 -13.78 -6.14
CA GLY A 18 14.43 -14.80 -5.15
C GLY A 18 13.74 -14.62 -3.80
N ALA A 19 14.50 -14.59 -2.71
CA ALA A 19 13.94 -14.50 -1.36
C ALA A 19 13.07 -13.27 -1.10
N PRO A 20 13.40 -12.04 -1.58
CA PRO A 20 12.58 -10.87 -1.33
C PRO A 20 11.16 -10.99 -1.90
N ILE A 21 11.00 -11.38 -3.16
CA ILE A 21 9.65 -11.49 -3.75
C ILE A 21 8.80 -12.58 -3.08
N GLU A 22 9.42 -13.69 -2.68
CA GLU A 22 8.75 -14.73 -1.91
C GLU A 22 8.32 -14.23 -0.52
N ALA A 23 9.15 -13.40 0.13
CA ALA A 23 8.80 -12.76 1.39
C ALA A 23 7.61 -11.79 1.24
N VAL A 24 7.54 -11.03 0.14
CA VAL A 24 6.38 -10.16 -0.17
C VAL A 24 5.12 -11.00 -0.38
N LYS A 25 5.18 -12.09 -1.15
CA LYS A 25 4.04 -13.01 -1.36
C LYS A 25 3.51 -13.55 -0.03
N ASN A 26 4.40 -14.07 0.81
CA ASN A 26 4.04 -14.58 2.13
C ASN A 26 3.49 -13.48 3.03
N GLY A 27 4.07 -12.28 2.98
CA GLY A 27 3.61 -11.11 3.73
C GLY A 27 2.18 -10.70 3.37
N VAL A 28 1.86 -10.63 2.08
CA VAL A 28 0.49 -10.36 1.59
C VAL A 28 -0.48 -11.44 2.06
N GLN A 29 -0.10 -12.72 1.98
CA GLN A 29 -0.94 -13.82 2.45
C GLN A 29 -1.22 -13.74 3.95
N MET A 30 -0.19 -13.49 4.76
CA MET A 30 -0.32 -13.33 6.21
C MET A 30 -1.19 -12.11 6.56
N MET A 31 -1.01 -10.99 5.87
CA MET A 31 -1.81 -9.79 6.06
C MET A 31 -3.30 -10.06 5.81
N VAL A 32 -3.64 -10.65 4.67
CA VAL A 32 -5.03 -10.99 4.33
C VAL A 32 -5.63 -11.98 5.32
N HIS A 33 -4.86 -13.01 5.71
CA HIS A 33 -5.30 -13.97 6.74
C HIS A 33 -5.61 -13.27 8.07
N SER A 34 -4.71 -12.42 8.53
CA SER A 34 -4.89 -11.64 9.77
C SER A 34 -6.12 -10.73 9.70
N LEU A 35 -6.29 -10.00 8.58
CA LEU A 35 -7.43 -9.10 8.41
C LEU A 35 -8.77 -9.84 8.36
N ARG A 36 -8.81 -11.06 7.83
CA ARG A 36 -10.02 -11.90 7.85
C ARG A 36 -10.44 -12.35 9.25
N GLN A 37 -9.53 -12.30 10.23
CA GLN A 37 -9.85 -12.58 11.63
C GLN A 37 -10.39 -11.35 12.38
N ASN A 38 -10.32 -10.16 11.77
CA ASN A 38 -10.82 -8.93 12.36
C ASN A 38 -12.22 -8.59 11.82
N PRO A 39 -13.27 -8.57 12.69
CA PRO A 39 -14.65 -8.37 12.25
C PRO A 39 -14.88 -7.05 11.52
N GLN A 40 -14.24 -5.95 11.96
CA GLN A 40 -14.40 -4.64 11.33
C GLN A 40 -13.66 -4.57 9.98
N ALA A 41 -12.46 -5.19 9.91
CA ALA A 41 -11.69 -5.20 8.67
C ALA A 41 -12.35 -6.04 7.57
N ILE A 42 -12.90 -7.21 7.91
CA ILE A 42 -13.55 -8.08 6.91
C ILE A 42 -14.79 -7.42 6.30
N GLU A 43 -15.46 -6.56 7.06
CA GLU A 43 -16.64 -5.84 6.59
C GLU A 43 -16.31 -4.58 5.79
N THR A 44 -15.23 -3.87 6.14
CA THR A 44 -14.95 -2.54 5.59
C THR A 44 -13.78 -2.51 4.61
N ALA A 45 -12.73 -3.30 4.82
CA ALA A 45 -11.51 -3.20 4.03
C ALA A 45 -11.64 -3.88 2.64
N PHE A 46 -11.31 -3.10 1.62
CA PHE A 46 -11.18 -3.56 0.24
C PHE A 46 -9.73 -3.35 -0.20
N VAL A 47 -9.10 -4.41 -0.68
CA VAL A 47 -7.67 -4.41 -1.00
C VAL A 47 -7.45 -4.52 -2.50
N SER A 48 -6.56 -3.70 -3.02
CA SER A 48 -6.05 -3.73 -4.39
C SER A 48 -4.55 -3.95 -4.38
N ILE A 49 -4.04 -4.71 -5.35
CA ILE A 49 -2.60 -4.89 -5.58
C ILE A 49 -2.22 -4.32 -6.93
N ILE A 50 -1.31 -3.36 -6.93
CA ILE A 50 -0.61 -2.84 -8.09
C ILE A 50 0.85 -3.26 -7.96
N THR A 51 1.39 -3.91 -8.99
CA THR A 51 2.82 -4.21 -9.08
C THR A 51 3.49 -3.30 -10.09
N PHE A 52 4.78 -3.06 -9.90
CA PHE A 52 5.59 -2.32 -10.86
C PHE A 52 6.98 -2.91 -10.99
N ASP A 53 7.35 -3.13 -12.23
CA ASP A 53 8.67 -3.50 -12.72
C ASP A 53 9.03 -2.54 -13.87
N SER A 54 9.20 -3.02 -15.10
CA SER A 54 9.32 -2.16 -16.29
C SER A 54 8.00 -1.51 -16.70
N GLU A 55 6.89 -2.01 -16.17
CA GLU A 55 5.54 -1.52 -16.35
C GLU A 55 4.81 -1.55 -15.01
N ALA A 56 3.69 -0.83 -14.90
CA ALA A 56 2.79 -0.94 -13.76
C ALA A 56 1.51 -1.70 -14.15
N LYS A 57 1.11 -2.65 -13.30
CA LYS A 57 -0.09 -3.47 -13.52
C LYS A 57 -0.92 -3.59 -12.25
N GLN A 58 -2.23 -3.42 -12.36
CA GLN A 58 -3.14 -3.80 -11.28
C GLN A 58 -3.44 -5.29 -11.40
N LEU A 59 -2.86 -6.09 -10.51
CA LEU A 59 -3.08 -7.54 -10.49
C LEU A 59 -4.40 -7.91 -9.83
N ILE A 60 -4.79 -7.17 -8.78
CA ILE A 60 -6.06 -7.34 -8.09
C ILE A 60 -6.74 -5.97 -8.05
N PRO A 61 -7.93 -5.82 -8.65
CA PRO A 61 -8.75 -4.62 -8.48
C PRO A 61 -9.23 -4.52 -7.02
N LEU A 62 -9.84 -3.40 -6.66
CA LEU A 62 -10.32 -3.17 -5.30
C LEU A 62 -11.37 -4.25 -4.91
N THR A 63 -10.94 -5.22 -4.12
CA THR A 63 -11.67 -6.46 -3.80
C THR A 63 -11.88 -6.58 -2.30
N ASP A 64 -13.07 -7.00 -1.87
CA ASP A 64 -13.36 -7.31 -0.47
C ASP A 64 -12.48 -8.47 0.04
N LEU A 65 -12.22 -8.49 1.36
CA LEU A 65 -11.34 -9.49 1.95
C LEU A 65 -11.86 -10.93 1.85
N ALA A 66 -13.16 -11.14 1.81
CA ALA A 66 -13.75 -12.47 1.71
C ALA A 66 -13.48 -13.09 0.33
N SER A 67 -13.61 -12.30 -0.72
CA SER A 67 -13.39 -12.69 -2.12
C SER A 67 -11.93 -12.63 -2.55
N PHE A 68 -11.05 -11.98 -1.76
CA PHE A 68 -9.65 -11.77 -2.13
C PHE A 68 -8.90 -13.09 -2.32
N GLN A 69 -8.25 -13.25 -3.45
CA GLN A 69 -7.38 -14.38 -3.75
C GLN A 69 -5.94 -13.89 -3.91
N THR A 70 -4.99 -14.64 -3.35
CA THR A 70 -3.57 -14.33 -3.50
C THR A 70 -3.12 -14.53 -4.93
N VAL A 71 -2.20 -13.67 -5.38
CA VAL A 71 -1.62 -13.74 -6.72
C VAL A 71 -0.18 -14.21 -6.65
N ASP A 72 0.26 -14.84 -7.72
CA ASP A 72 1.66 -15.15 -7.91
C ASP A 72 2.40 -13.88 -8.34
N LEU A 73 3.41 -13.46 -7.56
CA LEU A 73 4.27 -12.32 -7.85
C LEU A 73 5.56 -12.83 -8.47
N LYS A 74 5.99 -12.22 -9.57
CA LYS A 74 7.25 -12.53 -10.24
C LYS A 74 8.08 -11.27 -10.37
N ALA A 75 9.34 -11.36 -9.99
CA ALA A 75 10.26 -10.24 -10.07
C ALA A 75 11.07 -10.28 -11.38
N ALA A 76 11.11 -9.16 -12.09
CA ALA A 76 11.89 -8.96 -13.30
C ALA A 76 11.96 -7.46 -13.66
N GLY A 77 12.83 -7.09 -14.59
CA GLY A 77 12.83 -5.75 -15.19
C GLY A 77 13.38 -4.64 -14.29
N THR A 78 12.86 -3.44 -14.49
CA THR A 78 13.32 -2.18 -13.87
C THR A 78 12.33 -1.69 -12.80
N THR A 79 12.41 -0.43 -12.36
CA THR A 79 11.59 0.12 -11.27
C THR A 79 10.78 1.32 -11.77
N ALA A 80 9.67 1.06 -12.48
CA ALA A 80 8.81 2.10 -13.05
C ALA A 80 7.80 2.64 -12.00
N LEU A 81 8.31 3.33 -10.98
CA LEU A 81 7.49 3.92 -9.90
C LEU A 81 6.53 4.99 -10.43
N GLY A 82 6.96 5.79 -11.41
CA GLY A 82 6.12 6.83 -12.01
C GLY A 82 4.91 6.25 -12.72
N ALA A 83 5.09 5.13 -13.44
CA ALA A 83 3.98 4.40 -14.04
C ALA A 83 3.01 3.87 -12.97
N ALA A 84 3.52 3.36 -11.84
CA ALA A 84 2.69 2.89 -10.73
C ALA A 84 1.87 4.01 -10.08
N LEU A 85 2.49 5.18 -9.85
CA LEU A 85 1.80 6.36 -9.29
C LEU A 85 0.73 6.88 -10.26
N SER A 86 1.02 6.87 -11.56
CA SER A 86 0.06 7.26 -12.59
C SER A 86 -1.13 6.31 -12.65
N LEU A 87 -0.88 5.01 -12.62
CA LEU A 87 -1.92 3.98 -12.58
C LEU A 87 -2.76 4.09 -11.29
N LEU A 88 -2.10 4.28 -10.14
CA LEU A 88 -2.80 4.50 -8.86
C LEU A 88 -3.77 5.69 -8.95
N ALA A 89 -3.33 6.82 -9.54
CA ALA A 89 -4.19 7.99 -9.72
C ALA A 89 -5.46 7.64 -10.49
N ASP A 90 -5.33 6.90 -11.62
CA ASP A 90 -6.48 6.45 -12.41
C ASP A 90 -7.40 5.52 -11.62
N LYS A 91 -6.83 4.61 -10.82
CA LYS A 91 -7.61 3.69 -10.00
C LYS A 91 -8.34 4.39 -8.86
N LEU A 92 -7.70 5.32 -8.18
CA LEU A 92 -8.34 6.15 -7.15
C LEU A 92 -9.51 6.95 -7.71
N GLU A 93 -9.38 7.46 -8.93
CA GLU A 93 -10.45 8.23 -9.56
C GLU A 93 -11.63 7.38 -10.00
N ASN A 94 -11.38 6.16 -10.47
CA ASN A 94 -12.38 5.30 -11.09
C ASN A 94 -12.99 4.25 -10.15
N GLU A 95 -12.27 3.80 -9.12
CA GLU A 95 -12.70 2.72 -8.24
C GLU A 95 -13.21 3.20 -6.88
N VAL A 96 -12.75 4.39 -6.41
CA VAL A 96 -13.18 4.94 -5.12
C VAL A 96 -14.46 5.75 -5.28
N THR A 97 -15.51 5.32 -4.57
CA THR A 97 -16.81 5.97 -4.62
C THR A 97 -16.77 7.34 -3.95
N LYS A 98 -17.13 8.38 -4.68
CA LYS A 98 -17.20 9.75 -4.16
C LYS A 98 -18.51 9.97 -3.40
N THR A 99 -18.47 10.77 -2.34
CA THR A 99 -19.70 11.21 -1.63
C THR A 99 -20.53 12.11 -2.53
N THR A 100 -21.83 11.85 -2.61
CA THR A 100 -22.83 12.67 -3.28
C THR A 100 -23.83 13.22 -2.25
N LEU A 101 -24.82 13.97 -2.69
CA LEU A 101 -25.91 14.48 -1.83
C LEU A 101 -26.79 13.34 -1.30
N GLU A 102 -26.87 12.22 -2.04
CA GLU A 102 -27.75 11.10 -1.74
C GLU A 102 -27.03 9.95 -1.02
N GLN A 103 -25.72 9.83 -1.18
CA GLN A 103 -24.94 8.70 -0.66
C GLN A 103 -23.56 9.10 -0.15
N LYS A 104 -23.21 8.61 1.04
CA LYS A 104 -21.83 8.67 1.54
C LYS A 104 -20.93 7.77 0.69
N GLY A 105 -19.85 8.31 0.16
CA GLY A 105 -18.82 7.57 -0.55
C GLY A 105 -17.92 6.76 0.37
N ASP A 106 -16.90 6.14 -0.21
CA ASP A 106 -15.88 5.40 0.52
C ASP A 106 -15.12 6.27 1.52
N TRP A 107 -14.47 5.64 2.50
CA TRP A 107 -13.48 6.29 3.33
C TRP A 107 -12.27 6.70 2.50
N LYS A 108 -11.47 7.64 2.98
CA LYS A 108 -10.23 7.99 2.29
C LYS A 108 -9.30 6.78 2.17
N PRO A 109 -8.74 6.53 1.00
CA PRO A 109 -7.85 5.39 0.79
C PRO A 109 -6.60 5.42 1.67
N ILE A 110 -6.08 4.24 1.98
CA ILE A 110 -4.72 4.09 2.50
C ILE A 110 -3.90 3.43 1.40
N VAL A 111 -2.74 3.99 1.13
CA VAL A 111 -1.80 3.49 0.13
C VAL A 111 -0.51 3.09 0.81
N PHE A 112 -0.05 1.88 0.58
CA PHE A 112 1.26 1.40 1.00
C PHE A 112 2.11 1.15 -0.24
N ILE A 113 3.30 1.76 -0.28
CA ILE A 113 4.27 1.61 -1.37
C ILE A 113 5.49 0.91 -0.79
N MET A 114 5.89 -0.24 -1.34
CA MET A 114 7.13 -0.92 -0.98
C MET A 114 8.05 -0.98 -2.20
N THR A 115 9.29 -0.52 -2.04
CA THR A 115 10.34 -0.60 -3.05
C THR A 115 11.70 -0.81 -2.40
N ASP A 116 12.58 -1.55 -3.07
CA ASP A 116 13.97 -1.77 -2.68
C ASP A 116 14.97 -1.02 -3.57
N GLY A 117 14.48 -0.23 -4.55
CA GLY A 117 15.29 0.39 -5.58
C GLY A 117 15.11 1.90 -5.74
N VAL A 118 15.79 2.39 -6.76
CA VAL A 118 15.68 3.76 -7.26
C VAL A 118 14.77 3.75 -8.49
N PRO A 119 13.81 4.68 -8.61
CA PRO A 119 12.98 4.77 -9.81
C PRO A 119 13.81 4.92 -11.08
N THR A 120 13.41 4.20 -12.12
CA THR A 120 14.08 4.21 -13.44
C THR A 120 13.30 5.00 -14.48
N ASP A 121 12.13 5.51 -14.14
CA ASP A 121 11.25 6.32 -14.98
C ASP A 121 11.03 7.73 -14.40
N ASP A 122 10.23 8.54 -15.10
CA ASP A 122 9.82 9.88 -14.63
C ASP A 122 8.74 9.77 -13.53
N TRP A 123 9.18 9.49 -12.31
CA TRP A 123 8.28 9.39 -11.16
C TRP A 123 7.63 10.72 -10.80
N GLN A 124 8.26 11.87 -11.12
CA GLN A 124 7.70 13.20 -10.87
C GLN A 124 6.42 13.42 -11.67
N ALA A 125 6.39 13.02 -12.95
CA ALA A 125 5.19 13.11 -13.77
C ALA A 125 4.05 12.26 -13.20
N GLY A 126 4.32 11.01 -12.80
CA GLY A 126 3.36 10.14 -12.13
C GLY A 126 2.84 10.73 -10.81
N PHE A 127 3.73 11.31 -10.02
CA PHE A 127 3.37 11.97 -8.76
C PHE A 127 2.52 13.21 -8.96
N GLN A 128 2.79 14.04 -9.97
CA GLN A 128 1.95 15.21 -10.28
C GLN A 128 0.52 14.79 -10.63
N LYS A 129 0.36 13.70 -11.39
CA LYS A 129 -0.96 13.12 -11.68
C LYS A 129 -1.65 12.66 -10.40
N LEU A 130 -0.93 11.97 -9.51
CA LEU A 130 -1.47 11.51 -8.23
C LEU A 130 -1.88 12.67 -7.31
N LYS A 131 -1.13 13.78 -7.31
CA LYS A 131 -1.47 14.99 -6.54
C LYS A 131 -2.81 15.63 -6.96
N ALA A 132 -3.20 15.48 -8.22
CA ALA A 132 -4.44 16.03 -8.74
C ALA A 132 -5.69 15.27 -8.27
N VAL A 133 -5.52 14.04 -7.76
CA VAL A 133 -6.61 13.18 -7.31
C VAL A 133 -6.77 13.26 -5.79
N LYS A 134 -8.01 13.15 -5.30
CA LYS A 134 -8.28 13.00 -3.87
C LYS A 134 -7.70 11.67 -3.37
N LYS A 135 -6.61 11.76 -2.64
CA LYS A 135 -5.96 10.63 -1.99
C LYS A 135 -6.15 10.71 -0.47
N GLY A 136 -6.01 9.60 0.18
CA GLY A 136 -5.92 9.51 1.63
C GLY A 136 -4.47 9.53 2.10
N LEU A 137 -4.12 8.62 2.99
CA LEU A 137 -2.79 8.46 3.55
C LEU A 137 -1.90 7.63 2.62
N ILE A 138 -0.69 8.10 2.36
CA ILE A 138 0.35 7.33 1.65
C ILE A 138 1.48 7.01 2.62
N VAL A 139 1.82 5.74 2.73
CA VAL A 139 2.94 5.22 3.51
C VAL A 139 3.94 4.57 2.58
N GLY A 140 5.17 5.06 2.60
CA GLY A 140 6.29 4.49 1.85
C GLY A 140 7.12 3.54 2.72
N CYS A 141 7.54 2.42 2.16
CA CYS A 141 8.48 1.49 2.75
C CYS A 141 9.73 1.38 1.86
N ALA A 142 10.84 1.89 2.34
CA ALA A 142 12.15 1.70 1.74
C ALA A 142 12.75 0.39 2.25
N ALA A 143 12.79 -0.64 1.42
CA ALA A 143 13.27 -1.96 1.79
C ALA A 143 14.75 -2.13 1.43
N GLY A 144 15.60 -2.32 2.45
CA GLY A 144 17.05 -2.46 2.26
C GLY A 144 17.79 -1.15 1.99
N ASN A 145 19.08 -1.27 1.66
CA ASN A 145 19.99 -0.12 1.59
C ASN A 145 19.95 0.64 0.25
N ASN A 146 19.40 0.06 -0.80
CA ASN A 146 19.39 0.64 -2.14
C ASN A 146 18.14 1.48 -2.44
N ALA A 147 17.11 1.39 -1.60
CA ALA A 147 15.88 2.17 -1.77
C ALA A 147 16.13 3.67 -1.55
N ASP A 148 15.54 4.50 -2.39
CA ASP A 148 15.69 5.95 -2.32
C ASP A 148 14.65 6.58 -1.38
N ASP A 149 15.08 6.85 -0.14
CA ASP A 149 14.25 7.53 0.85
C ASP A 149 13.80 8.92 0.43
N LYS A 150 14.60 9.63 -0.35
CA LYS A 150 14.29 11.01 -0.75
C LYS A 150 13.07 11.04 -1.66
N VAL A 151 13.03 10.13 -2.63
CA VAL A 151 11.88 9.98 -3.52
C VAL A 151 10.63 9.61 -2.73
N LEU A 152 10.72 8.62 -1.83
CA LEU A 152 9.58 8.22 -1.01
C LEU A 152 9.10 9.33 -0.08
N LYS A 153 9.99 10.15 0.49
CA LYS A 153 9.64 11.33 1.32
C LYS A 153 8.88 12.41 0.57
N GLU A 154 9.12 12.55 -0.73
CA GLU A 154 8.36 13.50 -1.55
C GLU A 154 6.93 13.01 -1.85
N ILE A 155 6.76 11.68 -1.92
CA ILE A 155 5.51 11.03 -2.33
C ILE A 155 4.61 10.73 -1.14
N ALA A 156 5.19 10.21 -0.04
CA ALA A 156 4.47 9.64 1.08
C ALA A 156 4.34 10.62 2.27
N ASP A 157 3.25 10.48 3.01
CA ASP A 157 3.01 11.22 4.26
C ASP A 157 3.86 10.69 5.41
N GLN A 158 4.24 9.40 5.33
CA GLN A 158 5.14 8.74 6.27
C GLN A 158 6.01 7.74 5.51
N VAL A 159 7.29 7.69 5.85
CA VAL A 159 8.24 6.71 5.30
C VAL A 159 8.80 5.87 6.45
N VAL A 160 8.82 4.56 6.25
CA VAL A 160 9.50 3.60 7.09
C VAL A 160 10.60 2.92 6.30
N ARG A 161 11.68 2.54 6.97
CA ARG A 161 12.81 1.82 6.37
C ARG A 161 12.97 0.47 7.02
N LEU A 162 13.16 -0.56 6.20
CA LEU A 162 13.67 -1.86 6.57
C LEU A 162 15.18 -1.90 6.35
N SER A 163 15.93 -2.46 7.29
CA SER A 163 17.39 -2.60 7.18
C SER A 163 17.81 -3.56 6.05
N ASN A 164 16.94 -4.52 5.73
CA ASN A 164 17.18 -5.52 4.67
C ASN A 164 15.85 -5.98 4.06
N THR A 165 15.94 -6.90 3.09
CA THR A 165 14.80 -7.47 2.35
C THR A 165 14.57 -8.95 2.69
N ASP A 166 14.97 -9.38 3.88
CA ASP A 166 14.74 -10.75 4.32
C ASP A 166 13.27 -11.01 4.71
N ALA A 167 12.94 -12.29 4.90
CA ALA A 167 11.59 -12.71 5.20
C ALA A 167 11.05 -12.15 6.53
N ASP A 168 11.91 -11.98 7.54
CA ASP A 168 11.51 -11.44 8.84
C ASP A 168 11.18 -9.95 8.73
N SER A 169 12.06 -9.15 8.15
CA SER A 169 11.87 -7.70 7.97
C SER A 169 10.63 -7.38 7.13
N ILE A 170 10.47 -8.04 5.99
CA ILE A 170 9.29 -7.88 5.13
C ILE A 170 8.03 -8.37 5.85
N GLY A 171 8.11 -9.48 6.58
CA GLY A 171 7.01 -10.00 7.39
C GLY A 171 6.54 -9.00 8.46
N LYS A 172 7.47 -8.34 9.17
CA LYS A 172 7.17 -7.28 10.15
C LYS A 172 6.45 -6.09 9.51
N PHE A 173 6.86 -5.70 8.31
CA PHE A 173 6.17 -4.64 7.57
C PHE A 173 4.70 -5.03 7.31
N PHE A 174 4.43 -6.22 6.76
CA PHE A 174 3.06 -6.65 6.48
C PHE A 174 2.22 -6.88 7.74
N GLN A 175 2.83 -7.29 8.86
CA GLN A 175 2.15 -7.31 10.16
C GLN A 175 1.71 -5.91 10.59
N TRP A 176 2.58 -4.91 10.44
CA TRP A 176 2.25 -3.53 10.74
C TRP A 176 1.20 -2.94 9.78
N VAL A 177 1.27 -3.25 8.48
CA VAL A 177 0.24 -2.90 7.50
C VAL A 177 -1.11 -3.47 7.91
N SER A 178 -1.16 -4.76 8.28
CA SER A 178 -2.37 -5.42 8.77
C SER A 178 -2.96 -4.72 10.01
N ALA A 179 -2.11 -4.43 11.02
CA ALA A 179 -2.52 -3.71 12.22
C ALA A 179 -3.02 -2.29 11.91
N SER A 180 -2.40 -1.61 10.95
CA SER A 180 -2.79 -0.27 10.49
C SER A 180 -4.18 -0.27 9.84
N ILE A 181 -4.44 -1.23 8.97
CA ILE A 181 -5.75 -1.40 8.32
C ILE A 181 -6.83 -1.74 9.36
N ALA A 182 -6.57 -2.72 10.24
CA ALA A 182 -7.51 -3.12 11.28
C ALA A 182 -7.85 -1.97 12.23
N THR A 183 -6.84 -1.24 12.70
CA THR A 183 -7.02 -0.06 13.57
C THR A 183 -7.85 1.01 12.87
N THR A 184 -7.58 1.29 11.60
CA THR A 184 -8.34 2.29 10.83
C THR A 184 -9.76 1.82 10.61
N SER A 185 -9.99 0.56 10.23
CA SER A 185 -11.32 -0.02 10.06
C SER A 185 -12.18 0.15 11.33
N THR A 186 -11.63 -0.20 12.48
CA THR A 186 -12.33 -0.02 13.79
C THR A 186 -12.65 1.44 14.04
N LYS A 187 -11.68 2.33 13.90
CA LYS A 187 -11.86 3.77 14.20
C LYS A 187 -12.88 4.44 13.27
N VAL A 188 -12.85 4.18 11.96
CA VAL A 188 -13.80 4.81 11.02
C VAL A 188 -15.22 4.30 11.27
N GLU A 189 -15.38 3.07 11.71
CA GLU A 189 -16.69 2.49 12.03
C GLU A 189 -17.25 3.06 13.34
N GLU A 190 -16.43 3.09 14.41
CA GLU A 190 -16.83 3.62 15.71
C GLU A 190 -17.13 5.11 15.72
N THR A 191 -16.31 5.91 15.04
CA THR A 191 -16.42 7.37 15.07
C THR A 191 -17.23 7.95 13.92
N GLY A 192 -17.37 7.24 12.81
CA GLY A 192 -17.97 7.74 11.59
C GLY A 192 -17.18 8.90 10.94
N ILE A 193 -15.95 9.15 11.41
CA ILE A 193 -15.06 10.22 10.97
C ILE A 193 -13.94 9.61 10.15
N ASP A 194 -13.56 10.31 9.08
CA ASP A 194 -12.45 9.93 8.22
C ASP A 194 -11.10 10.27 8.91
N LEU A 195 -10.53 9.25 9.53
CA LEU A 195 -9.34 9.37 10.38
C LEU A 195 -8.06 8.85 9.70
N THR A 196 -8.01 8.84 8.37
CA THR A 196 -6.82 8.41 7.63
C THR A 196 -5.68 9.44 7.71
N LYS A 197 -5.03 9.53 8.87
CA LYS A 197 -3.86 10.37 9.13
C LYS A 197 -2.73 9.53 9.72
N LYS A 198 -1.48 9.94 9.45
CA LYS A 198 -0.27 9.20 9.90
C LYS A 198 -0.18 9.01 11.43
N ASP A 199 -0.60 10.00 12.19
CA ASP A 199 -0.62 10.00 13.67
C ASP A 199 -1.66 9.04 14.27
N GLN A 200 -2.47 8.41 13.45
CA GLN A 200 -3.51 7.46 13.86
C GLN A 200 -3.16 6.02 13.54
N LEU A 201 -2.09 5.79 12.79
CA LEU A 201 -1.54 4.47 12.61
C LEU A 201 -0.94 3.97 13.94
N PRO A 202 -0.94 2.64 14.18
CA PRO A 202 -0.20 2.09 15.30
C PRO A 202 1.29 2.40 15.13
N PRO A 203 2.05 2.52 16.22
CA PRO A 203 3.50 2.70 16.12
C PRO A 203 4.11 1.52 15.35
N PRO A 204 5.05 1.77 14.43
CA PRO A 204 5.74 0.69 13.75
C PRO A 204 6.58 -0.12 14.76
N PRO A 205 6.78 -1.43 14.53
CA PRO A 205 7.68 -2.24 15.34
C PRO A 205 9.13 -1.72 15.22
N SER A 206 10.00 -2.14 16.14
CA SER A 206 11.39 -1.65 16.25
C SER A 206 12.24 -1.91 14.99
N GLU A 207 11.88 -2.90 14.20
CA GLU A 207 12.53 -3.27 12.94
C GLU A 207 12.23 -2.29 11.79
N LEU A 208 11.16 -1.50 11.94
CA LEU A 208 10.79 -0.45 10.99
C LEU A 208 11.19 0.92 11.54
N VAL A 209 12.21 1.52 10.97
CA VAL A 209 12.67 2.85 11.36
C VAL A 209 11.88 3.92 10.61
N ILE A 210 11.24 4.83 11.35
CA ILE A 210 10.61 6.00 10.73
C ILE A 210 11.72 6.90 10.18
N VAL A 211 11.63 7.24 8.91
CA VAL A 211 12.56 8.14 8.24
C VAL A 211 11.96 9.54 8.25
N SER A 212 12.60 10.43 9.03
CA SER A 212 12.22 11.85 9.15
C SER A 212 12.82 12.73 8.06
#